data_edf2a8624bfeb49a4eef364cce9a29ac
#
_entry.id   edf2a8624bfeb49a4eef364cce9a29ac
#
_cell.length_a   1.000
_cell.length_b   1.000
_cell.length_c   1.000
_cell.angle_alpha   90.00
_cell.angle_beta   90.00
_cell.angle_gamma   90.00
#
_symmetry.space_group_name_H-M   'P 1'
#
loop_
_entity.id
_entity.type
_entity.pdbx_description
1 polymer ?
#
loop_
_entity_poly.entity_id
_entity_poly.type
_entity_poly.pdbx_seq_one_letter_code
_entity_poly.pdbx_strand_id
1 'polypeptide(L)'
;MTVAEQMREDWNRRAKEDAYYYVAFGRHEQDEDEFLSTASDVLRGFERELKRGLPGNNPRARRALEIGCGPGRLMQPLSRQFGEIHGVDVSDEMIALAKARLADIPHAHPHVGSGADLRQFADASFDFIYSYAVFQHIPSKEVVFSYLRDAARVLKPGGLMRFQANNLEAARTAAETWHGCSVEAEEIRAYAQAFNLQLLALEAVKTQYMWVTIRKPAPALSMQGSTRIRRITNSESSEPVAPNRGRYAATSLWVENLPRLADLLTLTLLIGGEPARLTYLSAPEADGIVQLNAVLPQGLSTGLQPVELRFEGELLAESVFRIIPAPPAVPRLVEAVDGLDYMSGTRIVSGSVKLFVEEIFEPETLKASIDGTPAYDYSILCTDPMPPRHEINFRLPASLGSGAKTLRLEAGRRLIGLVPIELAPQSIPEVK
;
A
#
# COMPACT_ATOMS: atom_id res chain seq x y z
N MET A 1 -6.96 -32.75 0.43
CA MET A 1 -6.25 -31.60 1.05
C MET A 1 -7.07 -30.35 0.75
N THR A 2 -7.47 -29.63 1.75
CA THR A 2 -8.17 -28.34 1.61
C THR A 2 -7.17 -27.23 1.22
N VAL A 3 -7.66 -26.11 0.71
CA VAL A 3 -6.80 -24.94 0.41
C VAL A 3 -6.04 -24.46 1.66
N ALA A 4 -6.69 -24.47 2.82
CA ALA A 4 -6.05 -24.07 4.09
C ALA A 4 -4.93 -25.05 4.51
N GLU A 5 -5.12 -26.35 4.34
CA GLU A 5 -4.07 -27.35 4.58
C GLU A 5 -2.88 -27.18 3.63
N GLN A 6 -3.15 -26.97 2.34
CA GLN A 6 -2.12 -26.70 1.34
C GLN A 6 -1.30 -25.44 1.69
N MET A 7 -1.98 -24.34 2.02
CA MET A 7 -1.30 -23.12 2.44
C MET A 7 -0.44 -23.34 3.68
N ARG A 8 -0.95 -24.06 4.69
CA ARG A 8 -0.22 -24.36 5.92
C ARG A 8 1.06 -25.15 5.64
N GLU A 9 0.97 -26.23 4.85
CA GLU A 9 2.13 -27.05 4.49
C GLU A 9 3.18 -26.24 3.74
N ASP A 10 2.75 -25.44 2.74
CA ASP A 10 3.66 -24.66 1.93
C ASP A 10 4.35 -23.55 2.73
N TRP A 11 3.62 -22.82 3.58
CA TRP A 11 4.20 -21.76 4.38
C TRP A 11 5.03 -22.29 5.54
N ASN A 12 4.70 -23.45 6.12
CA ASN A 12 5.56 -24.14 7.08
C ASN A 12 6.89 -24.56 6.44
N ARG A 13 6.87 -25.06 5.20
CA ARG A 13 8.08 -25.42 4.46
C ARG A 13 8.96 -24.19 4.22
N ARG A 14 8.37 -23.09 3.70
CA ARG A 14 9.07 -21.82 3.47
C ARG A 14 9.65 -21.22 4.76
N ALA A 15 8.93 -21.32 5.86
CA ALA A 15 9.40 -20.86 7.15
C ALA A 15 10.66 -21.60 7.62
N LYS A 16 10.73 -22.92 7.38
CA LYS A 16 11.90 -23.75 7.70
C LYS A 16 13.07 -23.53 6.75
N GLU A 17 12.79 -23.22 5.49
CA GLU A 17 13.79 -22.97 4.49
C GLU A 17 14.48 -21.61 4.72
N ASP A 18 13.72 -20.51 4.70
CA ASP A 18 14.21 -19.15 4.96
C ASP A 18 13.01 -18.20 5.18
N ALA A 19 12.50 -18.09 6.41
CA ALA A 19 11.33 -17.30 6.73
C ALA A 19 11.48 -15.82 6.33
N TYR A 20 12.68 -15.26 6.47
CA TYR A 20 12.93 -13.85 6.22
C TYR A 20 12.90 -13.53 4.72
N TYR A 21 13.51 -14.38 3.93
CA TYR A 21 13.47 -14.27 2.48
C TYR A 21 12.06 -14.31 1.93
N TYR A 22 11.26 -15.31 2.34
CA TYR A 22 9.89 -15.46 1.82
C TYR A 22 8.90 -14.40 2.29
N VAL A 23 9.19 -13.70 3.39
CA VAL A 23 8.30 -12.65 3.93
C VAL A 23 8.69 -11.25 3.46
N ALA A 24 9.98 -10.98 3.28
CA ALA A 24 10.44 -9.61 3.04
C ALA A 24 11.13 -9.39 1.69
N PHE A 25 11.35 -10.45 0.92
CA PHE A 25 12.12 -10.38 -0.31
C PHE A 25 13.41 -9.53 -0.21
N GLY A 26 14.50 -10.11 -0.20
CA GLY A 26 15.80 -9.48 -0.14
C GLY A 26 16.84 -10.48 -0.62
N ARG A 27 17.89 -10.67 0.16
CA ARG A 27 18.80 -11.79 -0.01
C ARG A 27 18.40 -12.98 0.86
N HIS A 28 18.82 -14.17 0.52
CA HIS A 28 18.78 -15.31 1.45
C HIS A 28 19.68 -15.05 2.66
N GLU A 29 19.34 -15.68 3.78
CA GLU A 29 20.09 -15.57 5.03
C GLU A 29 20.24 -14.11 5.52
N GLN A 30 19.16 -13.33 5.45
CA GLN A 30 19.09 -12.00 6.05
C GLN A 30 19.28 -12.13 7.57
N ASP A 31 20.04 -11.21 8.16
CA ASP A 31 20.02 -11.06 9.61
C ASP A 31 18.73 -10.37 10.09
N GLU A 32 18.53 -10.33 11.39
CA GLU A 32 17.29 -9.78 11.97
C GLU A 32 17.14 -8.28 11.73
N ASP A 33 18.22 -7.51 11.79
CA ASP A 33 18.19 -6.07 11.61
C ASP A 33 17.85 -5.72 10.15
N GLU A 34 18.44 -6.42 9.18
CA GLU A 34 18.11 -6.28 7.76
C GLU A 34 16.64 -6.60 7.52
N PHE A 35 16.15 -7.72 8.05
CA PHE A 35 14.75 -8.13 7.92
C PHE A 35 13.79 -7.10 8.50
N LEU A 36 14.06 -6.59 9.70
CA LEU A 36 13.22 -5.60 10.36
C LEU A 36 13.28 -4.23 9.66
N SER A 37 14.41 -3.86 9.08
CA SER A 37 14.54 -2.59 8.34
C SER A 37 13.55 -2.49 7.19
N THR A 38 13.22 -3.62 6.54
CA THR A 38 12.24 -3.69 5.44
C THR A 38 10.80 -3.33 5.88
N ALA A 39 10.51 -3.32 7.17
CA ALA A 39 9.21 -2.89 7.68
C ALA A 39 8.97 -1.39 7.51
N SER A 40 10.02 -0.57 7.47
CA SER A 40 9.93 0.89 7.46
C SER A 40 9.14 1.43 6.27
N ASP A 41 9.34 0.86 5.07
CA ASP A 41 8.64 1.27 3.85
C ASP A 41 7.15 0.92 3.91
N VAL A 42 6.85 -0.26 4.43
CA VAL A 42 5.45 -0.72 4.62
C VAL A 42 4.73 0.18 5.63
N LEU A 43 5.40 0.54 6.71
CA LEU A 43 4.83 1.41 7.75
C LEU A 43 4.52 2.82 7.22
N ARG A 44 5.35 3.37 6.32
CA ARG A 44 5.03 4.62 5.61
C ARG A 44 3.73 4.50 4.81
N GLY A 45 3.45 3.34 4.22
CA GLY A 45 2.19 3.04 3.53
C GLY A 45 0.97 3.05 4.44
N PHE A 46 1.13 2.87 5.76
CA PHE A 46 0.05 2.94 6.76
C PHE A 46 -0.02 4.28 7.51
N GLU A 47 0.94 5.18 7.29
CA GLU A 47 1.09 6.39 8.11
C GLU A 47 -0.16 7.27 8.13
N ARG A 48 -0.86 7.37 7.00
CA ARG A 48 -2.11 8.12 6.89
C ARG A 48 -3.19 7.53 7.79
N GLU A 49 -3.41 6.22 7.70
CA GLU A 49 -4.41 5.51 8.48
C GLU A 49 -4.07 5.54 9.97
N LEU A 50 -2.81 5.38 10.32
CA LEU A 50 -2.35 5.39 11.72
C LEU A 50 -2.44 6.78 12.35
N LYS A 51 -2.06 7.84 11.64
CA LYS A 51 -2.04 9.21 12.17
C LYS A 51 -3.42 9.87 12.18
N ARG A 52 -4.29 9.54 11.22
CA ARG A 52 -5.52 10.29 10.93
C ARG A 52 -6.79 9.46 10.98
N GLY A 53 -6.70 8.12 11.00
CA GLY A 53 -7.81 7.19 10.75
C GLY A 53 -8.39 6.51 11.94
N LEU A 54 -7.69 6.51 13.01
CA LEU A 54 -8.12 5.72 14.13
C LEU A 54 -8.90 6.57 15.11
N PRO A 55 -10.13 6.17 15.49
CA PRO A 55 -10.95 6.94 16.42
C PRO A 55 -10.26 7.06 17.79
N GLY A 56 -10.38 8.22 18.40
CA GLY A 56 -9.85 8.52 19.73
C GLY A 56 -8.35 8.87 19.76
N ASN A 57 -7.96 9.61 20.79
CA ASN A 57 -6.59 10.13 20.94
C ASN A 57 -5.66 9.25 21.78
N ASN A 58 -6.17 8.13 22.35
CA ASN A 58 -5.37 7.25 23.19
C ASN A 58 -4.93 5.98 22.46
N PRO A 59 -3.68 5.88 21.99
CA PRO A 59 -3.18 4.68 21.33
C PRO A 59 -3.34 3.41 22.18
N ARG A 60 -3.22 3.54 23.49
CA ARG A 60 -3.31 2.40 24.43
C ARG A 60 -4.73 1.81 24.56
N ALA A 61 -5.75 2.50 24.09
CA ALA A 61 -7.12 1.98 24.03
C ALA A 61 -7.44 1.27 22.71
N ARG A 62 -6.53 1.26 21.76
CA ARG A 62 -6.73 0.73 20.43
C ARG A 62 -6.20 -0.69 20.29
N ARG A 63 -6.90 -1.48 19.48
CA ARG A 63 -6.50 -2.85 19.16
C ARG A 63 -6.33 -3.02 17.66
N ALA A 64 -5.22 -3.65 17.25
CA ALA A 64 -4.96 -3.96 15.85
C ALA A 64 -4.93 -5.46 15.59
N LEU A 65 -5.23 -5.85 14.35
CA LEU A 65 -5.11 -7.21 13.85
C LEU A 65 -4.34 -7.23 12.54
N GLU A 66 -3.28 -8.01 12.46
CA GLU A 66 -2.58 -8.37 11.23
C GLU A 66 -3.08 -9.70 10.70
N ILE A 67 -3.53 -9.74 9.44
CA ILE A 67 -3.86 -10.99 8.75
C ILE A 67 -2.63 -11.40 7.93
N GLY A 68 -2.10 -12.59 8.20
CA GLY A 68 -0.85 -13.09 7.64
C GLY A 68 0.37 -12.41 8.28
N CYS A 69 0.49 -12.49 9.60
CA CYS A 69 1.55 -11.77 10.33
C CYS A 69 2.96 -12.36 10.13
N GLY A 70 3.06 -13.55 9.55
CA GLY A 70 4.33 -14.24 9.38
C GLY A 70 5.11 -14.31 10.70
N PRO A 71 6.44 -14.06 10.67
CA PRO A 71 7.29 -14.06 11.88
C PRO A 71 7.19 -12.75 12.69
N GLY A 72 6.11 -11.95 12.54
CA GLY A 72 5.84 -10.76 13.36
C GLY A 72 6.59 -9.49 12.96
N ARG A 73 7.06 -9.40 11.72
CA ARG A 73 7.87 -8.28 11.20
C ARG A 73 7.20 -6.91 11.38
N LEU A 74 5.92 -6.79 11.03
CA LEU A 74 5.17 -5.53 11.15
C LEU A 74 4.54 -5.38 12.53
N MET A 75 4.18 -6.47 13.20
CA MET A 75 3.64 -6.43 14.56
C MET A 75 4.59 -5.74 15.54
N GLN A 76 5.89 -6.01 15.44
CA GLN A 76 6.89 -5.47 16.38
C GLN A 76 6.91 -3.92 16.39
N PRO A 77 7.16 -3.21 15.27
CA PRO A 77 7.14 -1.75 15.28
C PRO A 77 5.74 -1.17 15.51
N LEU A 78 4.66 -1.80 14.98
CA LEU A 78 3.29 -1.33 15.15
C LEU A 78 2.78 -1.52 16.59
N SER A 79 3.34 -2.43 17.40
CA SER A 79 2.97 -2.59 18.81
C SER A 79 3.05 -1.29 19.61
N ARG A 80 3.92 -0.35 19.18
CA ARG A 80 4.07 0.97 19.82
C ARG A 80 2.86 1.89 19.59
N GLN A 81 2.02 1.58 18.60
CA GLN A 81 0.87 2.39 18.18
C GLN A 81 -0.46 1.90 18.78
N PHE A 82 -0.46 0.74 19.44
CA PHE A 82 -1.66 0.07 19.94
C PHE A 82 -1.50 -0.40 21.38
N GLY A 83 -2.62 -0.50 22.11
CA GLY A 83 -2.66 -1.10 23.43
C GLY A 83 -2.60 -2.62 23.38
N GLU A 84 -3.14 -3.21 22.32
CA GLU A 84 -3.00 -4.61 21.97
C GLU A 84 -2.83 -4.77 20.45
N ILE A 85 -1.94 -5.66 20.06
CA ILE A 85 -1.78 -6.03 18.65
C ILE A 85 -1.84 -7.55 18.53
N HIS A 86 -2.75 -8.01 17.69
CA HIS A 86 -2.93 -9.41 17.36
C HIS A 86 -2.43 -9.69 15.95
N GLY A 87 -1.94 -10.90 15.71
CA GLY A 87 -1.59 -11.38 14.38
C GLY A 87 -2.10 -12.79 14.19
N VAL A 88 -2.55 -13.11 12.99
CA VAL A 88 -2.88 -14.48 12.60
C VAL A 88 -2.05 -14.90 11.41
N ASP A 89 -1.57 -16.12 11.43
CA ASP A 89 -0.94 -16.78 10.28
C ASP A 89 -1.38 -18.23 10.20
N VAL A 90 -1.45 -18.78 8.99
CA VAL A 90 -1.81 -20.18 8.78
C VAL A 90 -0.67 -21.11 9.16
N SER A 91 0.58 -20.64 9.15
CA SER A 91 1.79 -21.39 9.43
C SER A 91 2.12 -21.44 10.91
N ASP A 92 2.17 -22.63 11.47
CA ASP A 92 2.58 -22.86 12.86
C ASP A 92 4.03 -22.44 13.09
N GLU A 93 4.90 -22.65 12.10
CA GLU A 93 6.33 -22.32 12.14
C GLU A 93 6.54 -20.80 12.14
N MET A 94 5.80 -20.05 11.28
CA MET A 94 5.84 -18.58 11.29
C MET A 94 5.38 -18.03 12.65
N ILE A 95 4.33 -18.59 13.23
CA ILE A 95 3.83 -18.17 14.55
C ILE A 95 4.83 -18.51 15.66
N ALA A 96 5.56 -19.61 15.57
CA ALA A 96 6.63 -19.90 16.54
C ALA A 96 7.73 -18.81 16.49
N LEU A 97 8.15 -18.40 15.30
CA LEU A 97 9.10 -17.29 15.11
C LEU A 97 8.53 -15.96 15.63
N ALA A 98 7.26 -15.67 15.34
CA ALA A 98 6.60 -14.46 15.83
C ALA A 98 6.54 -14.41 17.37
N LYS A 99 6.22 -15.52 18.03
CA LYS A 99 6.20 -15.63 19.50
C LYS A 99 7.59 -15.39 20.09
N ALA A 100 8.63 -15.95 19.49
CA ALA A 100 10.00 -15.72 19.92
C ALA A 100 10.39 -14.23 19.80
N ARG A 101 10.13 -13.61 18.65
CA ARG A 101 10.43 -12.17 18.39
C ARG A 101 9.68 -11.22 19.30
N LEU A 102 8.43 -11.51 19.61
CA LEU A 102 7.53 -10.64 20.35
C LEU A 102 7.51 -10.98 21.85
N ALA A 103 8.40 -11.85 22.35
CA ALA A 103 8.40 -12.33 23.73
C ALA A 103 8.47 -11.20 24.76
N ASP A 104 9.20 -10.12 24.48
CA ASP A 104 9.36 -8.96 25.34
C ASP A 104 8.26 -7.90 25.16
N ILE A 105 7.25 -8.17 24.31
CA ILE A 105 6.12 -7.27 24.04
C ILE A 105 4.83 -7.91 24.55
N PRO A 106 4.46 -7.72 25.83
CA PRO A 106 3.38 -8.49 26.46
C PRO A 106 1.99 -8.23 25.88
N HIS A 107 1.79 -7.17 25.10
CA HIS A 107 0.55 -6.82 24.46
C HIS A 107 0.52 -7.20 22.96
N ALA A 108 1.49 -7.99 22.50
CA ALA A 108 1.52 -8.56 21.15
C ALA A 108 1.17 -10.05 21.18
N HIS A 109 0.15 -10.44 20.43
CA HIS A 109 -0.47 -11.75 20.51
C HIS A 109 -0.53 -12.44 19.14
N PRO A 110 0.51 -13.18 18.72
CA PRO A 110 0.47 -13.99 17.50
C PRO A 110 -0.29 -15.30 17.72
N HIS A 111 -1.18 -15.65 16.77
CA HIS A 111 -2.06 -16.81 16.81
C HIS A 111 -1.96 -17.63 15.54
N VAL A 112 -2.02 -18.95 15.67
CA VAL A 112 -2.24 -19.83 14.52
C VAL A 112 -3.69 -19.66 14.06
N GLY A 113 -3.87 -19.32 12.79
CA GLY A 113 -5.18 -19.13 12.17
C GLY A 113 -5.68 -20.39 11.47
N SER A 114 -6.99 -20.37 11.12
CA SER A 114 -7.63 -21.45 10.36
C SER A 114 -7.10 -21.54 8.91
N GLY A 115 -6.54 -20.45 8.38
CA GLY A 115 -6.21 -20.31 6.96
C GLY A 115 -7.40 -19.89 6.09
N ALA A 116 -8.57 -19.60 6.69
CA ALA A 116 -9.80 -19.27 5.96
C ALA A 116 -10.69 -18.21 6.61
N ASP A 117 -10.58 -17.96 7.91
CA ASP A 117 -11.47 -17.05 8.64
C ASP A 117 -10.83 -16.45 9.90
N LEU A 118 -11.59 -15.59 10.60
CA LEU A 118 -11.21 -14.92 11.85
C LEU A 118 -12.18 -15.25 13.00
N ARG A 119 -12.83 -16.43 12.96
CA ARG A 119 -13.87 -16.81 13.95
C ARG A 119 -13.37 -16.84 15.39
N GLN A 120 -12.06 -16.93 15.60
CA GLN A 120 -11.45 -16.88 16.95
C GLN A 120 -11.57 -15.51 17.62
N PHE A 121 -11.94 -14.47 16.88
CA PHE A 121 -12.14 -13.13 17.42
C PHE A 121 -13.63 -12.76 17.47
N ALA A 122 -13.99 -12.06 18.55
CA ALA A 122 -15.35 -11.54 18.72
C ALA A 122 -15.65 -10.38 17.77
N ASP A 123 -16.94 -10.12 17.54
CA ASP A 123 -17.41 -9.00 16.75
C ASP A 123 -16.91 -7.66 17.33
N ALA A 124 -16.68 -6.68 16.46
CA ALA A 124 -16.29 -5.32 16.84
C ALA A 124 -15.12 -5.27 17.85
N SER A 125 -14.08 -6.07 17.60
CA SER A 125 -12.91 -6.20 18.48
C SER A 125 -11.75 -5.29 18.16
N PHE A 126 -11.61 -4.88 16.89
CA PHE A 126 -10.42 -4.19 16.40
C PHE A 126 -10.72 -2.81 15.83
N ASP A 127 -9.84 -1.86 16.14
CA ASP A 127 -9.87 -0.49 15.60
C ASP A 127 -9.17 -0.41 14.26
N PHE A 128 -8.15 -1.26 14.04
CA PHE A 128 -7.38 -1.34 12.82
C PHE A 128 -7.10 -2.78 12.41
N ILE A 129 -7.40 -3.10 11.15
CA ILE A 129 -7.06 -4.39 10.55
C ILE A 129 -6.16 -4.12 9.34
N TYR A 130 -5.08 -4.87 9.22
CA TYR A 130 -4.20 -4.72 8.07
C TYR A 130 -3.69 -6.08 7.57
N SER A 131 -3.32 -6.09 6.30
CA SER A 131 -2.69 -7.25 5.65
C SER A 131 -1.76 -6.75 4.55
N TYR A 132 -0.52 -7.17 4.59
CA TYR A 132 0.50 -6.79 3.63
C TYR A 132 1.11 -8.02 2.99
N ALA A 133 1.08 -8.08 1.65
CA ALA A 133 1.65 -9.16 0.84
C ALA A 133 1.13 -10.57 1.21
N VAL A 134 -0.17 -10.70 1.58
CA VAL A 134 -0.78 -11.97 2.00
C VAL A 134 -1.85 -12.44 1.03
N PHE A 135 -2.88 -11.62 0.76
CA PHE A 135 -3.99 -12.04 -0.09
C PHE A 135 -3.57 -12.38 -1.52
N GLN A 136 -2.46 -11.82 -1.98
CA GLN A 136 -1.84 -12.15 -3.25
C GLN A 136 -1.24 -13.58 -3.29
N HIS A 137 -1.15 -14.26 -2.16
CA HIS A 137 -0.65 -15.63 -2.03
C HIS A 137 -1.74 -16.65 -1.69
N ILE A 138 -2.98 -16.23 -1.54
CA ILE A 138 -4.12 -17.11 -1.29
C ILE A 138 -4.66 -17.61 -2.64
N PRO A 139 -4.63 -18.94 -2.91
CA PRO A 139 -5.01 -19.48 -4.21
C PRO A 139 -6.52 -19.51 -4.47
N SER A 140 -7.36 -19.25 -3.45
CA SER A 140 -8.83 -19.28 -3.54
C SER A 140 -9.43 -17.91 -3.25
N LYS A 141 -10.20 -17.41 -4.19
CA LYS A 141 -10.97 -16.17 -4.06
C LYS A 141 -12.02 -16.27 -2.95
N GLU A 142 -12.63 -17.43 -2.79
CA GLU A 142 -13.61 -17.71 -1.73
C GLU A 142 -12.97 -17.55 -0.34
N VAL A 143 -11.72 -18.00 -0.17
CA VAL A 143 -10.96 -17.85 1.08
C VAL A 143 -10.62 -16.37 1.32
N VAL A 144 -10.18 -15.63 0.29
CA VAL A 144 -9.95 -14.18 0.41
C VAL A 144 -11.21 -13.48 0.89
N PHE A 145 -12.34 -13.68 0.25
CA PHE A 145 -13.60 -13.05 0.64
C PHE A 145 -14.18 -13.58 1.96
N SER A 146 -13.82 -14.79 2.38
CA SER A 146 -14.13 -15.27 3.73
C SER A 146 -13.40 -14.46 4.80
N TYR A 147 -12.10 -14.23 4.61
CA TYR A 147 -11.33 -13.33 5.49
C TYR A 147 -11.89 -11.90 5.50
N LEU A 148 -12.24 -11.34 4.33
CA LEU A 148 -12.80 -9.99 4.25
C LEU A 148 -14.16 -9.89 4.95
N ARG A 149 -15.06 -10.89 4.84
CA ARG A 149 -16.32 -10.92 5.59
C ARG A 149 -16.10 -10.92 7.09
N ASP A 150 -15.19 -11.75 7.55
CA ASP A 150 -14.87 -11.79 8.99
C ASP A 150 -14.15 -10.52 9.45
N ALA A 151 -13.29 -9.92 8.61
CA ALA A 151 -12.68 -8.64 8.91
C ALA A 151 -13.75 -7.54 9.10
N ALA A 152 -14.76 -7.47 8.22
CA ALA A 152 -15.89 -6.55 8.40
C ALA A 152 -16.65 -6.79 9.72
N ARG A 153 -16.80 -8.05 10.16
CA ARG A 153 -17.45 -8.44 11.41
C ARG A 153 -16.64 -7.99 12.62
N VAL A 154 -15.34 -8.32 12.66
CA VAL A 154 -14.48 -8.06 13.82
C VAL A 154 -13.99 -6.60 13.91
N LEU A 155 -14.15 -5.82 12.83
CA LEU A 155 -13.86 -4.39 12.81
C LEU A 155 -14.91 -3.63 13.63
N LYS A 156 -14.47 -2.71 14.50
CA LYS A 156 -15.34 -1.82 15.25
C LYS A 156 -15.99 -0.77 14.33
N PRO A 157 -17.18 -0.24 14.67
CA PRO A 157 -17.67 0.98 14.04
C PRO A 157 -16.64 2.11 14.13
N GLY A 158 -16.38 2.82 13.02
CA GLY A 158 -15.33 3.82 12.88
C GLY A 158 -13.93 3.24 12.58
N GLY A 159 -13.74 1.93 12.73
CA GLY A 159 -12.47 1.26 12.48
C GLY A 159 -12.09 1.20 11.00
N LEU A 160 -10.81 1.03 10.74
CA LEU A 160 -10.21 0.97 9.41
C LEU A 160 -9.65 -0.41 9.10
N MET A 161 -9.78 -0.81 7.85
CA MET A 161 -9.06 -1.95 7.28
C MET A 161 -8.24 -1.49 6.07
N ARG A 162 -6.94 -1.85 6.05
CA ARG A 162 -6.04 -1.60 4.91
C ARG A 162 -5.31 -2.87 4.52
N PHE A 163 -5.42 -3.25 3.25
CA PHE A 163 -4.82 -4.49 2.76
C PHE A 163 -4.38 -4.37 1.30
N GLN A 164 -3.52 -5.28 0.90
CA GLN A 164 -3.16 -5.50 -0.51
C GLN A 164 -3.87 -6.71 -1.07
N ALA A 165 -4.22 -6.65 -2.36
CA ALA A 165 -4.71 -7.78 -3.13
C ALA A 165 -4.05 -7.79 -4.52
N ASN A 166 -3.90 -8.96 -5.11
CA ASN A 166 -3.44 -9.09 -6.48
C ASN A 166 -4.58 -8.75 -7.45
N ASN A 167 -4.36 -7.79 -8.35
CA ASN A 167 -5.33 -7.38 -9.37
C ASN A 167 -4.78 -7.54 -10.80
N LEU A 168 -3.78 -8.42 -11.00
CA LEU A 168 -3.27 -8.73 -12.32
C LEU A 168 -4.18 -9.71 -13.06
N GLU A 169 -4.46 -9.45 -14.34
CA GLU A 169 -5.26 -10.33 -15.19
C GLU A 169 -4.63 -11.71 -15.37
N ALA A 170 -3.32 -11.77 -15.50
CA ALA A 170 -2.57 -13.02 -15.64
C ALA A 170 -2.70 -13.97 -14.43
N ALA A 171 -2.92 -13.46 -13.23
CA ALA A 171 -3.07 -14.26 -12.02
C ALA A 171 -4.43 -14.97 -11.90
N ARG A 172 -5.34 -14.81 -12.86
CA ARG A 172 -6.65 -15.48 -12.84
C ARG A 172 -6.57 -16.99 -13.06
N THR A 173 -5.47 -17.49 -13.60
CA THR A 173 -5.26 -18.90 -13.93
C THR A 173 -4.33 -19.64 -12.98
N ALA A 174 -3.64 -18.92 -12.10
CA ALA A 174 -2.68 -19.52 -11.16
C ALA A 174 -3.39 -19.89 -9.84
N ALA A 175 -3.46 -21.17 -9.54
CA ALA A 175 -4.09 -21.70 -8.33
C ALA A 175 -3.04 -22.21 -7.32
N GLU A 176 -1.93 -21.51 -7.15
CA GLU A 176 -0.85 -21.90 -6.25
C GLU A 176 -0.58 -20.85 -5.18
N THR A 177 0.06 -21.26 -4.08
CA THR A 177 0.30 -20.42 -2.90
C THR A 177 1.38 -19.35 -3.10
N TRP A 178 2.01 -19.27 -4.27
CA TRP A 178 2.97 -18.22 -4.59
C TRP A 178 2.34 -17.09 -5.40
N HIS A 179 1.52 -17.41 -6.38
CA HIS A 179 0.87 -16.42 -7.26
C HIS A 179 -0.59 -16.13 -6.89
N GLY A 180 -1.17 -16.91 -5.98
CA GLY A 180 -2.52 -16.71 -5.47
C GLY A 180 -3.60 -16.46 -6.52
N CYS A 181 -4.72 -15.92 -6.10
CA CYS A 181 -5.81 -15.52 -6.99
C CYS A 181 -5.80 -14.01 -7.25
N SER A 182 -6.42 -13.60 -8.35
CA SER A 182 -6.69 -12.19 -8.65
C SER A 182 -8.05 -11.77 -8.07
N VAL A 183 -8.10 -10.58 -7.51
CA VAL A 183 -9.32 -9.93 -7.00
C VAL A 183 -9.56 -8.67 -7.83
N GLU A 184 -10.76 -8.58 -8.43
CA GLU A 184 -11.13 -7.43 -9.24
C GLU A 184 -11.49 -6.22 -8.37
N ALA A 185 -11.19 -5.01 -8.88
CA ALA A 185 -11.59 -3.77 -8.22
C ALA A 185 -13.12 -3.70 -8.01
N GLU A 186 -13.90 -4.19 -8.98
CA GLU A 186 -15.36 -4.26 -8.89
C GLU A 186 -15.84 -5.22 -7.80
N GLU A 187 -15.14 -6.32 -7.56
CA GLU A 187 -15.47 -7.25 -6.49
C GLU A 187 -15.25 -6.59 -5.12
N ILE A 188 -14.21 -5.75 -4.98
CA ILE A 188 -13.99 -4.95 -3.75
C ILE A 188 -15.11 -3.94 -3.55
N ARG A 189 -15.56 -3.25 -4.60
CA ARG A 189 -16.71 -2.32 -4.52
C ARG A 189 -17.98 -3.03 -4.11
N ALA A 190 -18.28 -4.17 -4.75
CA ALA A 190 -19.44 -4.99 -4.42
C ALA A 190 -19.38 -5.48 -2.97
N TYR A 191 -18.21 -5.91 -2.51
CA TYR A 191 -18.00 -6.30 -1.11
C TYR A 191 -18.26 -5.12 -0.16
N ALA A 192 -17.66 -3.96 -0.41
CA ALA A 192 -17.85 -2.78 0.43
C ALA A 192 -19.35 -2.40 0.52
N GLN A 193 -20.06 -2.41 -0.60
CA GLN A 193 -21.49 -2.14 -0.66
C GLN A 193 -22.31 -3.21 0.11
N ALA A 194 -22.03 -4.49 -0.09
CA ALA A 194 -22.76 -5.59 0.55
C ALA A 194 -22.65 -5.58 2.08
N PHE A 195 -21.53 -5.09 2.62
CA PHE A 195 -21.27 -5.01 4.06
C PHE A 195 -21.43 -3.59 4.64
N ASN A 196 -22.02 -2.67 3.86
CA ASN A 196 -22.20 -1.26 4.25
C ASN A 196 -20.90 -0.62 4.78
N LEU A 197 -19.81 -0.82 4.02
CA LEU A 197 -18.49 -0.29 4.32
C LEU A 197 -18.20 0.89 3.38
N GLN A 198 -17.45 1.87 3.87
CA GLN A 198 -16.96 2.97 3.07
C GLN A 198 -15.63 2.60 2.43
N LEU A 199 -15.57 2.57 1.10
CA LEU A 199 -14.33 2.44 0.36
C LEU A 199 -13.65 3.82 0.30
N LEU A 200 -12.56 4.01 1.06
CA LEU A 200 -11.85 5.27 1.18
C LEU A 200 -10.73 5.44 0.15
N ALA A 201 -10.11 4.35 -0.27
CA ALA A 201 -9.07 4.34 -1.28
C ALA A 201 -9.01 2.99 -2.01
N LEU A 202 -8.73 3.09 -3.30
CA LEU A 202 -8.43 1.96 -4.18
C LEU A 202 -7.27 2.40 -5.06
N GLU A 203 -6.05 1.96 -4.71
CA GLU A 203 -4.80 2.46 -5.28
C GLU A 203 -4.05 1.33 -5.97
N ALA A 204 -3.23 1.65 -6.97
CA ALA A 204 -2.46 0.68 -7.76
C ALA A 204 -3.33 -0.43 -8.39
N VAL A 205 -4.51 -0.07 -8.89
CA VAL A 205 -5.40 -0.98 -9.64
C VAL A 205 -4.68 -1.50 -10.89
N LYS A 206 -4.95 -2.75 -11.26
CA LYS A 206 -4.27 -3.50 -12.34
C LYS A 206 -2.80 -3.80 -12.04
N THR A 207 -2.41 -3.85 -10.78
CA THR A 207 -1.10 -4.30 -10.34
C THR A 207 -1.21 -5.50 -9.40
N GLN A 208 -0.08 -6.12 -9.12
CA GLN A 208 0.02 -7.18 -8.11
C GLN A 208 -0.26 -6.67 -6.69
N TYR A 209 -0.17 -5.36 -6.49
CA TYR A 209 -0.23 -4.70 -5.18
C TYR A 209 -1.33 -3.64 -5.11
N MET A 210 -2.55 -4.01 -5.56
CA MET A 210 -3.72 -3.14 -5.39
C MET A 210 -3.98 -2.91 -3.90
N TRP A 211 -3.83 -1.66 -3.45
CA TRP A 211 -4.13 -1.26 -2.08
C TRP A 211 -5.59 -0.88 -1.92
N VAL A 212 -6.18 -1.36 -0.86
CA VAL A 212 -7.58 -1.11 -0.48
C VAL A 212 -7.62 -0.53 0.93
N THR A 213 -8.29 0.61 1.10
CA THR A 213 -8.61 1.16 2.42
C THR A 213 -10.12 1.27 2.57
N ILE A 214 -10.65 0.64 3.60
CA ILE A 214 -12.08 0.56 3.90
C ILE A 214 -12.31 1.01 5.34
N ARG A 215 -13.42 1.72 5.58
CA ARG A 215 -13.90 2.09 6.90
C ARG A 215 -15.23 1.40 7.19
N LYS A 216 -15.40 0.92 8.41
CA LYS A 216 -16.72 0.56 8.92
C LYS A 216 -17.37 1.84 9.47
N PRO A 217 -18.53 2.30 8.94
CA PRO A 217 -19.14 3.55 9.39
C PRO A 217 -19.39 3.56 10.90
N ALA A 218 -19.14 4.72 11.54
CA ALA A 218 -19.63 5.00 12.88
C ALA A 218 -21.11 5.41 12.83
N PRO A 219 -21.87 5.34 13.92
CA PRO A 219 -23.21 5.89 13.97
C PRO A 219 -23.21 7.38 13.56
N ALA A 220 -24.18 7.75 12.74
CA ALA A 220 -24.30 9.12 12.20
C ALA A 220 -24.41 10.16 13.33
N LEU A 221 -23.61 11.23 13.23
CA LEU A 221 -23.70 12.39 14.09
C LEU A 221 -24.67 13.42 13.44
N SER A 222 -25.52 14.08 14.22
CA SER A 222 -26.44 15.11 13.71
C SER A 222 -25.66 16.30 13.14
N MET A 223 -26.00 16.74 11.92
CA MET A 223 -25.34 17.83 11.21
C MET A 223 -26.06 19.17 11.40
N GLN A 224 -25.28 20.27 11.39
CA GLN A 224 -25.82 21.63 11.42
C GLN A 224 -25.48 22.36 10.10
N GLY A 225 -26.53 22.75 9.37
CA GLY A 225 -26.42 23.53 8.13
C GLY A 225 -26.19 22.70 6.84
N SER A 226 -26.36 23.34 5.69
CA SER A 226 -26.11 22.72 4.38
C SER A 226 -24.65 22.96 3.94
N THR A 227 -23.90 21.88 3.74
CA THR A 227 -22.55 21.93 3.17
C THR A 227 -22.62 22.31 1.68
N ARG A 228 -21.69 23.11 1.19
CA ARG A 228 -21.64 23.54 -0.22
C ARG A 228 -20.21 23.52 -0.74
N ILE A 229 -20.02 22.97 -1.93
CA ILE A 229 -18.76 23.10 -2.67
C ILE A 229 -18.81 24.41 -3.46
N ARG A 230 -17.99 25.37 -3.08
CA ARG A 230 -17.91 26.71 -3.71
C ARG A 230 -17.11 26.70 -5.00
N ARG A 231 -16.04 25.95 -5.02
CA ARG A 231 -15.11 25.91 -6.14
C ARG A 231 -14.35 24.59 -6.16
N ILE A 232 -14.02 24.12 -7.34
CA ILE A 232 -13.12 22.99 -7.57
C ILE A 232 -12.07 23.41 -8.60
N THR A 233 -10.79 23.17 -8.30
CA THR A 233 -9.69 23.45 -9.23
C THR A 233 -8.65 22.32 -9.17
N ASN A 234 -7.72 22.34 -10.10
CA ASN A 234 -6.49 21.57 -9.98
C ASN A 234 -5.67 22.12 -8.80
N SER A 235 -5.10 21.26 -7.98
CA SER A 235 -4.33 21.67 -6.79
C SER A 235 -2.98 22.31 -7.11
N GLU A 236 -2.46 22.12 -8.32
CA GLU A 236 -1.16 22.65 -8.76
C GLU A 236 -1.31 23.91 -9.62
N SER A 237 -2.22 23.89 -10.61
CA SER A 237 -2.39 25.00 -11.55
C SER A 237 -3.49 25.97 -11.20
N SER A 238 -4.37 25.65 -10.23
CA SER A 238 -5.59 26.40 -9.90
C SER A 238 -6.61 26.53 -11.03
N GLU A 239 -6.46 25.80 -12.13
CA GLU A 239 -7.42 25.75 -13.23
C GLU A 239 -8.64 24.88 -12.88
N PRO A 240 -9.82 25.15 -13.46
CA PRO A 240 -11.05 24.40 -13.21
C PRO A 240 -11.09 23.05 -13.96
N VAL A 241 -9.93 22.47 -14.25
CA VAL A 241 -9.77 21.18 -14.94
C VAL A 241 -8.54 20.44 -14.38
N ALA A 242 -8.55 19.11 -14.43
CA ALA A 242 -7.36 18.33 -14.08
C ALA A 242 -7.16 17.18 -15.08
N PRO A 243 -5.91 16.76 -15.34
CA PRO A 243 -5.64 15.58 -16.16
C PRO A 243 -6.08 14.31 -15.43
N ASN A 244 -6.46 13.28 -16.19
CA ASN A 244 -6.97 12.03 -15.64
C ASN A 244 -5.88 11.10 -15.04
N ARG A 245 -4.61 11.45 -15.14
CA ARG A 245 -3.46 10.70 -14.60
C ARG A 245 -2.20 11.56 -14.52
N GLY A 246 -1.18 11.03 -13.84
CA GLY A 246 0.12 11.67 -13.68
C GLY A 246 0.15 12.62 -12.47
N ARG A 247 1.29 13.26 -12.24
CA ARG A 247 1.55 14.08 -11.04
C ARG A 247 0.57 15.24 -10.83
N TYR A 248 -0.08 15.71 -11.89
CA TYR A 248 -1.05 16.80 -11.85
C TYR A 248 -2.50 16.31 -11.75
N ALA A 249 -2.72 15.00 -11.60
CA ALA A 249 -4.04 14.43 -11.40
C ALA A 249 -4.52 14.63 -9.96
N ALA A 250 -4.71 15.89 -9.56
CA ALA A 250 -5.08 16.28 -8.22
C ALA A 250 -6.05 17.48 -8.25
N THR A 251 -6.83 17.62 -7.19
CA THR A 251 -7.86 18.67 -7.08
C THR A 251 -7.88 19.31 -5.71
N SER A 252 -8.27 20.58 -5.66
CA SER A 252 -8.60 21.33 -4.45
C SER A 252 -10.06 21.76 -4.51
N LEU A 253 -10.78 21.50 -3.44
CA LEU A 253 -12.16 21.92 -3.23
C LEU A 253 -12.18 22.98 -2.13
N TRP A 254 -12.96 24.05 -2.32
CA TRP A 254 -13.32 25.01 -1.27
C TRP A 254 -14.76 24.72 -0.83
N VAL A 255 -14.88 24.31 0.43
CA VAL A 255 -16.12 23.79 1.00
C VAL A 255 -16.58 24.68 2.14
N GLU A 256 -17.84 25.09 2.10
CA GLU A 256 -18.52 25.91 3.10
C GLU A 256 -19.39 25.03 4.01
N ASN A 257 -19.49 25.39 5.27
CA ASN A 257 -20.30 24.68 6.28
C ASN A 257 -19.99 23.20 6.41
N LEU A 258 -18.69 22.85 6.42
CA LEU A 258 -18.29 21.49 6.69
C LEU A 258 -18.62 21.11 8.14
N PRO A 259 -19.10 19.89 8.43
CA PRO A 259 -19.33 19.45 9.80
C PRO A 259 -18.11 19.63 10.71
N ARG A 260 -18.30 20.10 11.95
CA ARG A 260 -17.20 20.40 12.90
C ARG A 260 -16.30 19.19 13.20
N LEU A 261 -16.81 17.97 13.07
CA LEU A 261 -16.09 16.73 13.29
C LEU A 261 -15.54 16.13 11.99
N ALA A 262 -15.66 16.85 10.87
CA ALA A 262 -15.10 16.39 9.60
C ALA A 262 -13.58 16.45 9.66
N ASP A 263 -12.97 15.35 9.29
CA ASP A 263 -11.54 15.18 9.07
C ASP A 263 -11.28 14.37 7.80
N LEU A 264 -10.03 14.16 7.45
CA LEU A 264 -9.66 13.41 6.25
C LEU A 264 -10.12 11.93 6.25
N LEU A 265 -10.76 11.48 7.30
CA LEU A 265 -11.13 10.09 7.50
C LEU A 265 -12.63 9.90 7.66
N THR A 266 -13.30 10.91 8.19
CA THR A 266 -14.76 10.97 8.22
C THR A 266 -15.32 11.42 6.88
N LEU A 267 -14.51 12.13 6.07
CA LEU A 267 -14.89 12.57 4.73
C LEU A 267 -14.54 11.50 3.67
N THR A 268 -15.43 11.37 2.71
CA THR A 268 -15.21 10.63 1.47
C THR A 268 -15.53 11.54 0.30
N LEU A 269 -14.61 11.64 -0.66
CA LEU A 269 -14.81 12.36 -1.91
C LEU A 269 -14.88 11.35 -3.04
N LEU A 270 -15.99 11.32 -3.76
CA LEU A 270 -16.15 10.54 -4.98
C LEU A 270 -16.05 11.44 -6.19
N ILE A 271 -15.30 11.02 -7.20
CA ILE A 271 -15.20 11.71 -8.50
C ILE A 271 -15.45 10.66 -9.59
N GLY A 272 -16.50 10.88 -10.38
CA GLY A 272 -16.93 9.86 -11.34
C GLY A 272 -17.42 8.57 -10.70
N GLY A 273 -17.88 8.63 -9.45
CA GLY A 273 -18.28 7.47 -8.63
C GLY A 273 -17.11 6.75 -7.95
N GLU A 274 -15.87 7.18 -8.19
CA GLU A 274 -14.65 6.57 -7.65
C GLU A 274 -14.10 7.34 -6.45
N PRO A 275 -13.57 6.68 -5.41
CA PRO A 275 -13.01 7.34 -4.25
C PRO A 275 -11.70 8.05 -4.59
N ALA A 276 -11.67 9.36 -4.36
CA ALA A 276 -10.47 10.18 -4.43
C ALA A 276 -9.72 10.15 -3.10
N ARG A 277 -8.39 10.07 -3.15
CA ARG A 277 -7.56 10.06 -1.94
C ARG A 277 -7.41 11.47 -1.37
N LEU A 278 -8.04 11.72 -0.23
CA LEU A 278 -7.88 12.99 0.48
C LEU A 278 -6.45 13.13 1.04
N THR A 279 -5.85 14.32 0.84
CA THR A 279 -4.45 14.57 1.22
C THR A 279 -4.29 15.71 2.21
N TYR A 280 -5.22 16.66 2.21
CA TYR A 280 -5.15 17.85 3.06
C TYR A 280 -6.54 18.38 3.37
N LEU A 281 -6.73 18.88 4.59
CA LEU A 281 -7.87 19.66 5.03
C LEU A 281 -7.35 20.84 5.85
N SER A 282 -7.70 22.07 5.43
CA SER A 282 -7.32 23.28 6.15
C SER A 282 -8.16 23.46 7.42
N ALA A 283 -7.67 24.32 8.34
CA ALA A 283 -8.55 24.96 9.29
C ALA A 283 -9.56 25.86 8.55
N PRO A 284 -10.77 26.12 9.13
CA PRO A 284 -11.71 27.06 8.56
C PRO A 284 -11.09 28.47 8.45
N GLU A 285 -11.29 29.12 7.32
CA GLU A 285 -10.99 30.54 7.13
C GLU A 285 -12.02 31.43 7.88
N ALA A 286 -11.82 32.74 7.86
CA ALA A 286 -12.70 33.70 8.57
C ALA A 286 -14.18 33.66 8.10
N ASP A 287 -14.43 33.25 6.87
CA ASP A 287 -15.72 33.04 6.27
C ASP A 287 -16.29 31.62 6.43
N GLY A 288 -15.58 30.78 7.18
CA GLY A 288 -15.96 29.37 7.42
C GLY A 288 -15.66 28.41 6.28
N ILE A 289 -14.96 28.87 5.24
CA ILE A 289 -14.55 28.01 4.12
C ILE A 289 -13.32 27.21 4.51
N VAL A 290 -13.30 25.94 4.11
CA VAL A 290 -12.15 25.05 4.25
C VAL A 290 -11.65 24.61 2.88
N GLN A 291 -10.34 24.43 2.75
CA GLN A 291 -9.74 23.82 1.58
C GLN A 291 -9.56 22.33 1.82
N LEU A 292 -10.05 21.50 0.90
CA LEU A 292 -9.89 20.06 0.87
C LEU A 292 -9.12 19.67 -0.39
N ASN A 293 -7.96 19.03 -0.25
CA ASN A 293 -7.19 18.54 -1.39
C ASN A 293 -7.33 17.02 -1.52
N ALA A 294 -7.38 16.59 -2.77
CA ALA A 294 -7.45 15.19 -3.09
C ALA A 294 -6.65 14.86 -4.34
N VAL A 295 -6.19 13.64 -4.38
CA VAL A 295 -5.63 13.04 -5.57
C VAL A 295 -6.73 12.29 -6.30
N LEU A 296 -6.80 12.46 -7.63
CA LEU A 296 -7.86 11.88 -8.44
C LEU A 296 -7.78 10.35 -8.49
N PRO A 297 -8.92 9.65 -8.55
CA PRO A 297 -8.93 8.22 -8.79
C PRO A 297 -8.28 7.85 -10.12
N GLN A 298 -7.67 6.67 -10.18
CA GLN A 298 -7.12 6.15 -11.42
C GLN A 298 -8.23 5.71 -12.37
N GLY A 299 -7.99 5.86 -13.67
CA GLY A 299 -8.91 5.37 -14.70
C GLY A 299 -10.12 6.24 -14.97
N LEU A 300 -10.18 7.46 -14.41
CA LEU A 300 -11.27 8.40 -14.71
C LEU A 300 -11.38 8.68 -16.21
N SER A 301 -12.62 8.60 -16.70
CA SER A 301 -12.95 9.04 -18.05
C SER A 301 -12.80 10.56 -18.18
N THR A 302 -12.43 11.01 -19.37
CA THR A 302 -12.39 12.46 -19.67
C THR A 302 -13.80 13.03 -19.84
N GLY A 303 -13.95 14.31 -19.57
CA GLY A 303 -15.24 15.00 -19.62
C GLY A 303 -15.64 15.56 -18.26
N LEU A 304 -16.91 15.93 -18.11
CA LEU A 304 -17.47 16.33 -16.82
C LEU A 304 -17.76 15.10 -15.98
N GLN A 305 -17.16 15.04 -14.80
CA GLN A 305 -17.37 13.97 -13.85
C GLN A 305 -18.17 14.48 -12.65
N PRO A 306 -19.16 13.72 -12.15
CA PRO A 306 -19.84 14.03 -10.92
C PRO A 306 -18.87 14.01 -9.74
N VAL A 307 -19.04 14.94 -8.82
CA VAL A 307 -18.27 15.05 -7.58
C VAL A 307 -19.24 14.97 -6.41
N GLU A 308 -19.04 14.03 -5.51
CA GLU A 308 -19.83 13.87 -4.29
C GLU A 308 -18.91 13.96 -3.08
N LEU A 309 -19.21 14.88 -2.18
CA LEU A 309 -18.58 14.95 -0.87
C LEU A 309 -19.51 14.33 0.16
N ARG A 310 -19.01 13.34 0.91
CA ARG A 310 -19.76 12.60 1.92
C ARG A 310 -19.10 12.71 3.28
N PHE A 311 -19.90 12.66 4.33
CA PHE A 311 -19.46 12.57 5.72
C PHE A 311 -20.10 11.34 6.36
N GLU A 312 -19.29 10.43 6.91
CA GLU A 312 -19.74 9.15 7.48
C GLU A 312 -20.71 8.38 6.56
N GLY A 313 -20.53 8.50 5.22
CA GLY A 313 -21.38 7.87 4.20
C GLY A 313 -22.56 8.73 3.72
N GLU A 314 -22.99 9.72 4.49
CA GLU A 314 -24.07 10.62 4.13
C GLU A 314 -23.61 11.69 3.12
N LEU A 315 -24.41 11.92 2.08
CA LEU A 315 -24.12 12.94 1.07
C LEU A 315 -24.22 14.34 1.67
N LEU A 316 -23.14 15.11 1.60
CA LEU A 316 -23.07 16.50 2.06
C LEU A 316 -23.32 17.51 0.94
N ALA A 317 -22.64 17.31 -0.18
CA ALA A 317 -22.67 18.23 -1.31
C ALA A 317 -22.29 17.53 -2.60
N GLU A 318 -22.84 18.02 -3.70
CA GLU A 318 -22.56 17.57 -5.06
C GLU A 318 -22.02 18.71 -5.92
N SER A 319 -21.24 18.36 -6.92
CA SER A 319 -20.71 19.28 -7.93
C SER A 319 -20.30 18.49 -9.18
N VAL A 320 -19.67 19.18 -10.12
CA VAL A 320 -19.03 18.54 -11.29
C VAL A 320 -17.63 19.09 -11.48
N PHE A 321 -16.73 18.26 -11.98
CA PHE A 321 -15.37 18.65 -12.29
C PHE A 321 -14.96 18.14 -13.67
N ARG A 322 -14.27 18.97 -14.43
CA ARG A 322 -13.82 18.60 -15.78
C ARG A 322 -12.48 17.87 -15.72
N ILE A 323 -12.51 16.65 -16.22
CA ILE A 323 -11.30 15.83 -16.40
C ILE A 323 -10.87 15.91 -17.86
N ILE A 324 -9.59 16.20 -18.08
CA ILE A 324 -8.98 16.31 -19.40
C ILE A 324 -8.00 15.16 -19.64
N PRO A 325 -7.67 14.83 -20.91
CA PRO A 325 -6.61 13.88 -21.20
C PRO A 325 -5.29 14.31 -20.55
N ALA A 326 -4.58 13.35 -19.97
CA ALA A 326 -3.25 13.62 -19.43
C ALA A 326 -2.27 14.01 -20.56
N PRO A 327 -1.35 14.95 -20.31
CA PRO A 327 -0.23 15.17 -21.19
C PRO A 327 0.60 13.88 -21.34
N PRO A 328 1.40 13.74 -22.41
CA PRO A 328 2.31 12.63 -22.53
C PRO A 328 3.21 12.52 -21.28
N ALA A 329 3.33 11.31 -20.74
CA ALA A 329 4.19 11.05 -19.59
C ALA A 329 5.66 11.32 -19.95
N VAL A 330 6.36 11.94 -19.01
CA VAL A 330 7.79 12.17 -19.10
C VAL A 330 8.48 11.38 -17.99
N PRO A 331 8.91 10.14 -18.28
CA PRO A 331 9.59 9.31 -17.30
C PRO A 331 10.80 10.03 -16.70
N ARG A 332 10.93 9.97 -15.40
CA ARG A 332 11.97 10.65 -14.63
C ARG A 332 12.60 9.70 -13.62
N LEU A 333 13.91 9.59 -13.67
CA LEU A 333 14.68 8.97 -12.58
C LEU A 333 14.76 9.97 -11.43
N VAL A 334 14.27 9.57 -10.25
CA VAL A 334 14.24 10.42 -9.05
C VAL A 334 15.48 10.19 -8.23
N GLU A 335 15.84 8.92 -8.01
CA GLU A 335 16.93 8.54 -7.13
C GLU A 335 17.50 7.18 -7.53
N ALA A 336 18.78 6.98 -7.22
CA ALA A 336 19.47 5.70 -7.34
C ALA A 336 20.29 5.48 -6.08
N VAL A 337 20.13 4.33 -5.45
CA VAL A 337 20.81 3.98 -4.20
C VAL A 337 21.24 2.53 -4.19
N ASP A 338 22.08 2.15 -3.22
CA ASP A 338 22.37 0.74 -2.96
C ASP A 338 21.06 -0.03 -2.66
N GLY A 339 20.94 -1.24 -3.17
CA GLY A 339 19.72 -2.02 -3.08
C GLY A 339 19.34 -2.47 -1.67
N LEU A 340 20.31 -2.54 -0.76
CA LEU A 340 20.13 -2.97 0.64
C LEU A 340 20.49 -1.86 1.63
N ASP A 341 21.58 -1.14 1.40
CA ASP A 341 22.05 -0.06 2.26
C ASP A 341 21.74 1.32 1.66
N TYR A 342 20.56 1.84 1.93
CA TYR A 342 20.14 3.18 1.47
C TYR A 342 21.08 4.32 1.89
N MET A 343 21.77 4.16 3.02
CA MET A 343 22.66 5.20 3.54
C MET A 343 23.94 5.33 2.73
N SER A 344 24.32 4.31 1.99
CA SER A 344 25.44 4.35 1.05
C SER A 344 25.16 5.17 -0.22
N GLY A 345 23.90 5.55 -0.46
CA GLY A 345 23.50 6.32 -1.65
C GLY A 345 23.95 5.64 -2.94
N THR A 346 24.62 6.39 -3.82
CA THR A 346 25.13 5.88 -5.11
C THR A 346 26.39 5.01 -5.00
N ARG A 347 26.91 4.80 -3.79
CA ARG A 347 27.98 3.85 -3.52
C ARG A 347 27.38 2.46 -3.30
N ILE A 348 27.52 1.59 -4.26
CA ILE A 348 26.91 0.26 -4.26
C ILE A 348 27.85 -0.73 -3.56
N VAL A 349 27.42 -1.16 -2.39
CA VAL A 349 28.17 -2.10 -1.52
C VAL A 349 27.57 -3.51 -1.55
N SER A 350 26.24 -3.63 -1.77
CA SER A 350 25.51 -4.90 -1.74
C SER A 350 25.56 -5.68 -3.06
N GLY A 351 26.09 -5.09 -4.14
CA GLY A 351 25.99 -5.66 -5.48
C GLY A 351 24.59 -5.59 -6.09
N SER A 352 23.68 -4.87 -5.47
CA SER A 352 22.32 -4.62 -5.94
C SER A 352 22.07 -3.12 -5.97
N VAL A 353 21.20 -2.68 -6.89
CA VAL A 353 20.84 -1.27 -7.06
C VAL A 353 19.33 -1.14 -6.94
N LYS A 354 18.90 -0.09 -6.27
CA LYS A 354 17.52 0.34 -6.19
C LYS A 354 17.36 1.69 -6.88
N LEU A 355 16.37 1.80 -7.77
CA LEU A 355 16.01 3.02 -8.47
C LEU A 355 14.59 3.43 -8.11
N PHE A 356 14.37 4.74 -7.98
CA PHE A 356 13.04 5.32 -7.92
C PHE A 356 12.77 6.09 -9.21
N VAL A 357 11.72 5.66 -9.93
CA VAL A 357 11.35 6.22 -11.22
C VAL A 357 9.89 6.65 -11.21
N GLU A 358 9.60 7.84 -11.72
CA GLU A 358 8.25 8.38 -11.81
C GLU A 358 7.77 8.49 -13.26
N GLU A 359 6.43 8.53 -13.41
CA GLU A 359 5.72 8.69 -14.68
C GLU A 359 6.02 7.58 -15.71
N ILE A 360 6.27 6.36 -15.25
CA ILE A 360 6.39 5.18 -16.10
C ILE A 360 5.08 4.39 -16.04
N PHE A 361 4.46 4.18 -17.19
CA PHE A 361 3.22 3.41 -17.33
C PHE A 361 3.45 1.97 -17.86
N GLU A 362 4.62 1.71 -18.41
CA GLU A 362 5.06 0.39 -18.88
C GLU A 362 6.40 0.02 -18.24
N PRO A 363 6.42 -0.21 -16.90
CA PRO A 363 7.66 -0.43 -16.17
C PRO A 363 8.43 -1.67 -16.62
N GLU A 364 7.75 -2.65 -17.23
CA GLU A 364 8.35 -3.84 -17.82
C GLU A 364 9.27 -3.55 -19.01
N THR A 365 9.17 -2.38 -19.61
CA THR A 365 10.06 -1.94 -20.70
C THR A 365 11.39 -1.38 -20.21
N LEU A 366 11.56 -1.21 -18.88
CA LEU A 366 12.77 -0.67 -18.28
C LEU A 366 13.93 -1.63 -18.41
N LYS A 367 15.07 -1.07 -18.77
CA LYS A 367 16.36 -1.77 -18.83
C LYS A 367 17.44 -0.91 -18.23
N ALA A 368 18.24 -1.50 -17.37
CA ALA A 368 19.43 -0.88 -16.81
C ALA A 368 20.69 -1.55 -17.33
N SER A 369 21.73 -0.77 -17.53
CA SER A 369 23.06 -1.29 -17.85
C SER A 369 24.12 -0.43 -17.14
N ILE A 370 25.25 -1.04 -16.80
CA ILE A 370 26.39 -0.39 -16.16
C ILE A 370 27.58 -0.51 -17.09
N ASP A 371 28.08 0.64 -17.59
CA ASP A 371 29.13 0.72 -18.60
C ASP A 371 28.85 -0.22 -19.80
N GLY A 372 27.58 -0.33 -20.20
CA GLY A 372 27.10 -1.19 -21.29
C GLY A 372 26.85 -2.65 -20.91
N THR A 373 27.19 -3.10 -19.70
CA THR A 373 26.86 -4.44 -19.20
C THR A 373 25.43 -4.46 -18.65
N PRO A 374 24.52 -5.30 -19.17
CA PRO A 374 23.14 -5.34 -18.69
C PRO A 374 23.03 -5.78 -17.24
N ALA A 375 22.15 -5.15 -16.47
CA ALA A 375 21.71 -5.62 -15.18
C ALA A 375 20.76 -6.83 -15.33
N TYR A 376 20.51 -7.54 -14.27
CA TYR A 376 19.65 -8.73 -14.26
C TYR A 376 18.85 -8.82 -12.94
N ASP A 377 17.93 -9.79 -12.87
CA ASP A 377 17.12 -10.09 -11.68
C ASP A 377 16.30 -8.88 -11.22
N TYR A 378 15.40 -8.41 -12.10
CA TYR A 378 14.60 -7.24 -11.85
C TYR A 378 13.39 -7.55 -10.97
N SER A 379 13.18 -6.71 -9.96
CA SER A 379 11.93 -6.60 -9.21
C SER A 379 11.39 -5.18 -9.35
N ILE A 380 10.13 -5.03 -9.73
CA ILE A 380 9.51 -3.74 -9.99
C ILE A 380 8.25 -3.62 -9.14
N LEU A 381 8.19 -2.58 -8.30
CA LEU A 381 7.13 -2.31 -7.36
C LEU A 381 6.54 -0.93 -7.63
N CYS A 382 5.21 -0.82 -7.78
CA CYS A 382 4.55 0.47 -7.77
C CYS A 382 4.41 0.96 -6.33
N THR A 383 5.14 2.00 -5.95
CA THR A 383 5.15 2.56 -4.59
C THR A 383 4.20 3.74 -4.42
N ASP A 384 3.91 4.47 -5.50
CA ASP A 384 2.90 5.52 -5.53
C ASP A 384 2.21 5.50 -6.90
N PRO A 385 0.91 5.19 -6.97
CA PRO A 385 0.18 5.20 -8.24
C PRO A 385 -0.15 6.59 -8.76
N MET A 386 0.13 7.65 -8.03
CA MET A 386 -0.41 8.99 -8.28
C MET A 386 0.48 9.98 -9.02
N PRO A 387 1.76 10.17 -8.75
CA PRO A 387 2.67 10.01 -9.85
C PRO A 387 3.03 8.53 -9.93
N PRO A 388 2.84 7.84 -11.08
CA PRO A 388 3.21 6.44 -11.15
C PRO A 388 4.69 6.27 -10.81
N ARG A 389 4.96 6.05 -9.51
CA ARG A 389 6.29 5.90 -8.95
C ARG A 389 6.56 4.44 -8.73
N HIS A 390 7.64 3.98 -9.32
CA HIS A 390 8.09 2.61 -9.20
C HIS A 390 9.45 2.56 -8.51
N GLU A 391 9.57 1.61 -7.62
CA GLU A 391 10.83 1.12 -7.10
C GLU A 391 11.28 -0.02 -7.99
N ILE A 392 12.52 0.03 -8.47
CA ILE A 392 13.11 -0.96 -9.35
C ILE A 392 14.37 -1.46 -8.69
N ASN A 393 14.38 -2.73 -8.34
CA ASN A 393 15.56 -3.39 -7.80
C ASN A 393 16.15 -4.31 -8.86
N PHE A 394 17.47 -4.38 -8.96
CA PHE A 394 18.17 -5.31 -9.82
C PHE A 394 19.58 -5.60 -9.31
N ARG A 395 20.15 -6.70 -9.79
CA ARG A 395 21.50 -7.12 -9.43
C ARG A 395 22.51 -6.73 -10.47
N LEU A 396 23.72 -6.49 -10.00
CA LEU A 396 24.89 -6.19 -10.83
C LEU A 396 25.67 -7.46 -11.14
N PRO A 397 26.13 -7.65 -12.41
CA PRO A 397 27.01 -8.75 -12.74
C PRO A 397 28.32 -8.70 -11.94
N ALA A 398 28.72 -9.83 -11.37
CA ALA A 398 29.97 -9.94 -10.61
C ALA A 398 31.24 -9.63 -11.44
N SER A 399 31.11 -9.62 -12.77
CA SER A 399 32.19 -9.24 -13.70
C SER A 399 32.49 -7.76 -13.74
N LEU A 400 31.60 -6.91 -13.16
CA LEU A 400 31.82 -5.47 -13.07
C LEU A 400 32.84 -5.21 -11.95
N GLY A 401 34.07 -4.91 -12.28
CA GLY A 401 35.08 -4.53 -11.29
C GLY A 401 34.65 -3.31 -10.46
N SER A 402 35.28 -3.12 -9.28
CA SER A 402 35.04 -1.96 -8.40
C SER A 402 35.45 -0.63 -9.03
N GLY A 403 34.98 0.48 -8.44
CA GLY A 403 35.30 1.84 -8.84
C GLY A 403 34.13 2.58 -9.51
N ALA A 404 34.39 3.76 -10.04
CA ALA A 404 33.40 4.63 -10.67
C ALA A 404 32.85 3.98 -11.95
N LYS A 405 31.54 4.00 -12.08
CA LYS A 405 30.74 3.43 -13.17
C LYS A 405 29.62 4.37 -13.57
N THR A 406 29.06 4.15 -14.75
CA THR A 406 27.86 4.86 -15.19
C THR A 406 26.71 3.88 -15.34
N LEU A 407 25.68 4.08 -14.53
CA LEU A 407 24.40 3.41 -14.67
C LEU A 407 23.58 4.14 -15.73
N ARG A 408 23.10 3.39 -16.71
CA ARG A 408 22.23 3.86 -17.78
C ARG A 408 20.87 3.19 -17.62
N LEU A 409 19.80 4.00 -17.53
CA LEU A 409 18.42 3.52 -17.46
C LEU A 409 17.69 3.93 -18.74
N GLU A 410 17.00 2.98 -19.37
CA GLU A 410 16.20 3.17 -20.58
C GLU A 410 14.81 2.57 -20.40
N ALA A 411 13.80 3.16 -21.06
CA ALA A 411 12.48 2.57 -21.27
C ALA A 411 12.26 2.41 -22.78
N GLY A 412 12.19 1.17 -23.22
CA GLY A 412 12.20 0.86 -24.65
C GLY A 412 13.46 1.40 -25.34
N ARG A 413 13.31 2.43 -26.19
CA ARG A 413 14.43 3.11 -26.88
C ARG A 413 14.76 4.48 -26.25
N ARG A 414 14.05 4.89 -25.21
CA ARG A 414 14.22 6.21 -24.60
C ARG A 414 15.18 6.13 -23.43
N LEU A 415 16.20 6.99 -23.44
CA LEU A 415 17.05 7.22 -22.28
C LEU A 415 16.26 7.95 -21.20
N ILE A 416 16.19 7.38 -19.99
CA ILE A 416 15.55 7.96 -18.81
C ILE A 416 16.57 8.69 -17.96
N GLY A 417 17.76 8.11 -17.76
CA GLY A 417 18.81 8.73 -16.98
C GLY A 417 20.17 8.07 -17.11
N LEU A 418 21.18 8.86 -16.77
CA LEU A 418 22.56 8.41 -16.56
C LEU A 418 22.94 8.81 -15.14
N VAL A 419 23.38 7.86 -14.34
CA VAL A 419 23.75 8.09 -12.94
C VAL A 419 25.16 7.60 -12.71
N PRO A 420 26.05 8.45 -12.21
CA PRO A 420 27.34 8.00 -11.72
C PRO A 420 27.11 7.18 -10.43
N ILE A 421 27.66 5.99 -10.39
CA ILE A 421 27.67 5.11 -9.23
C ILE A 421 29.12 4.68 -8.92
N GLU A 422 29.39 4.36 -7.68
CA GLU A 422 30.66 3.80 -7.25
C GLU A 422 30.46 2.35 -6.78
N LEU A 423 31.10 1.40 -7.41
CA LEU A 423 31.05 0.01 -6.97
C LEU A 423 32.13 -0.23 -5.92
N ALA A 424 31.72 -0.61 -4.72
CA ALA A 424 32.66 -1.01 -3.68
C ALA A 424 33.35 -2.35 -4.06
N PRO A 425 34.58 -2.58 -3.60
CA PRO A 425 35.19 -3.90 -3.72
C PRO A 425 34.29 -4.95 -3.07
N GLN A 426 33.87 -5.97 -3.82
CA GLN A 426 33.16 -7.10 -3.22
C GLN A 426 34.14 -7.86 -2.34
N SER A 427 33.90 -7.93 -1.04
CA SER A 427 34.56 -8.86 -0.17
C SER A 427 34.16 -10.28 -0.60
N ILE A 428 35.06 -10.98 -1.27
CA ILE A 428 34.91 -12.41 -1.50
C ILE A 428 34.94 -13.06 -0.11
N PRO A 429 33.87 -13.73 0.34
CA PRO A 429 33.97 -14.50 1.57
C PRO A 429 35.04 -15.54 1.32
N GLU A 430 36.12 -15.51 2.11
CA GLU A 430 37.07 -16.63 2.15
C GLU A 430 36.27 -17.88 2.52
N VAL A 431 36.16 -18.77 1.55
CA VAL A 431 35.67 -20.13 1.79
C VAL A 431 36.64 -20.78 2.78
N LYS A 432 36.25 -20.84 4.04
CA LYS A 432 36.90 -21.70 5.03
C LYS A 432 36.24 -23.06 5.06
#